data_fdd112e96646f5fa44fcc1307345080f
#
_entry.id   fdd112e96646f5fa44fcc1307345080f
#
_cell.length_a   1.000
_cell.length_b   1.000
_cell.length_c   1.000
_cell.angle_alpha   90.00
_cell.angle_beta   90.00
_cell.angle_gamma   90.00
#
_symmetry.space_group_name_H-M   'P 1'
#
loop_
_entity.id
_entity.type
_entity.pdbx_description
1 polymer ?
#
loop_
_entity_poly.entity_id
_entity_poly.type
_entity_poly.pdbx_seq_one_letter_code
_entity_poly.pdbx_strand_id
1 'polypeptide(L)'
;HSSSIDDNRKIVRFLKTGLHKVGRFLLPYLVDTYIGCSTKASEWMFPRKCIDSDSYYLLHNAIDLDLYDRNINLGLEVRQKFNIPKDALVVGHIGRFTPVKNHSFIIDIFKEVLKQNPNSYLFLLGDGVERHKVESLVKLAAISDKVIFMGYVNNTVEVMQAIDIMILPSLFEGLPLIAIESQALGIPILVSDTITQEVVLTDLCTTLPIDNPEQWAHEIMSKFGKNKYIDYRSRIKELGYDSCVAIKKIENIYKGKQ
;
A
#
# COMPACT_ATOMS: atom_id res chain seq x y z
N HIS A 1 -20.86 24.65 20.21
CA HIS A 1 -21.10 23.18 20.15
C HIS A 1 -19.95 22.36 19.53
N SER A 2 -18.90 22.96 18.96
CA SER A 2 -17.74 22.23 18.40
C SER A 2 -16.69 21.84 19.45
N SER A 3 -16.59 22.56 20.54
CA SER A 3 -15.59 22.34 21.61
C SER A 3 -15.81 21.04 22.41
N SER A 4 -17.04 20.62 22.63
CA SER A 4 -17.37 19.42 23.41
C SER A 4 -17.06 18.09 22.67
N ILE A 5 -17.14 18.07 21.34
CA ILE A 5 -16.83 16.87 20.53
C ILE A 5 -15.28 16.69 20.45
N ASP A 6 -14.54 17.77 20.39
CA ASP A 6 -13.07 17.75 20.35
C ASP A 6 -12.47 17.35 21.71
N ASP A 7 -13.07 17.80 22.80
CA ASP A 7 -12.65 17.39 24.17
C ASP A 7 -12.92 15.90 24.43
N ASN A 8 -14.08 15.37 23.99
CA ASN A 8 -14.36 13.94 24.11
C ASN A 8 -13.38 13.08 23.32
N ARG A 9 -12.93 13.51 22.12
CA ARG A 9 -11.90 12.82 21.35
C ARG A 9 -10.54 12.84 22.03
N LYS A 10 -10.17 13.94 22.67
CA LYS A 10 -8.92 14.06 23.46
C LYS A 10 -8.93 13.15 24.69
N ILE A 11 -10.04 13.13 25.43
CA ILE A 11 -10.22 12.27 26.61
C ILE A 11 -10.14 10.79 26.23
N VAL A 12 -10.86 10.37 25.17
CA VAL A 12 -10.83 8.98 24.67
C VAL A 12 -9.42 8.60 24.20
N ARG A 13 -8.70 9.51 23.54
CA ARG A 13 -7.31 9.30 23.13
C ARG A 13 -6.39 9.14 24.33
N PHE A 14 -6.54 9.96 25.34
CA PHE A 14 -5.75 9.89 26.58
C PHE A 14 -5.98 8.59 27.33
N LEU A 15 -7.25 8.15 27.49
CA LEU A 15 -7.62 6.88 28.12
C LEU A 15 -7.07 5.68 27.35
N LYS A 16 -7.17 5.66 26.01
CA LYS A 16 -6.60 4.63 25.16
C LYS A 16 -5.07 4.54 25.30
N THR A 17 -4.39 5.69 25.34
CA THR A 17 -2.93 5.75 25.52
C THR A 17 -2.52 5.28 26.92
N GLY A 18 -3.27 5.65 27.96
CA GLY A 18 -3.06 5.16 29.32
C GLY A 18 -3.21 3.65 29.45
N LEU A 19 -4.32 3.12 28.91
CA LEU A 19 -4.59 1.67 28.89
C LEU A 19 -3.51 0.91 28.12
N HIS A 20 -3.07 1.45 26.97
CA HIS A 20 -1.98 0.86 26.19
C HIS A 20 -0.67 0.80 26.98
N LYS A 21 -0.29 1.87 27.70
CA LYS A 21 0.91 1.90 28.54
C LYS A 21 0.86 0.86 29.67
N VAL A 22 -0.30 0.74 30.34
CA VAL A 22 -0.51 -0.27 31.40
C VAL A 22 -0.42 -1.68 30.80
N GLY A 23 -1.12 -1.95 29.68
CA GLY A 23 -1.05 -3.22 28.98
C GLY A 23 0.38 -3.58 28.58
N ARG A 24 1.11 -2.62 27.98
CA ARG A 24 2.53 -2.80 27.60
C ARG A 24 3.42 -3.14 28.80
N PHE A 25 3.17 -2.55 29.97
CA PHE A 25 3.92 -2.84 31.19
C PHE A 25 3.65 -4.26 31.69
N LEU A 26 2.40 -4.77 31.58
CA LEU A 26 2.00 -6.08 32.06
C LEU A 26 2.36 -7.23 31.09
N LEU A 27 2.50 -6.95 29.79
CA LEU A 27 2.77 -7.96 28.75
C LEU A 27 3.88 -8.96 29.11
N PRO A 28 5.06 -8.54 29.66
CA PRO A 28 6.14 -9.47 29.99
C PRO A 28 5.83 -10.47 31.10
N TYR A 29 4.72 -10.28 31.81
CA TYR A 29 4.29 -11.15 32.91
C TYR A 29 3.08 -12.03 32.54
N LEU A 30 2.46 -11.75 31.39
CA LEU A 30 1.20 -12.38 30.96
C LEU A 30 1.35 -13.20 29.68
N VAL A 31 2.45 -13.04 28.95
CA VAL A 31 2.62 -13.60 27.60
C VAL A 31 4.02 -14.21 27.48
N ASP A 32 4.08 -15.44 26.97
CA ASP A 32 5.33 -16.20 26.80
C ASP A 32 5.97 -16.00 25.42
N THR A 33 5.18 -15.63 24.39
CA THR A 33 5.65 -15.49 23.02
C THR A 33 5.14 -14.18 22.40
N TYR A 34 6.01 -13.46 21.71
CA TYR A 34 5.74 -12.16 21.09
C TYR A 34 5.91 -12.27 19.59
N ILE A 35 4.88 -11.88 18.83
CA ILE A 35 4.93 -11.87 17.37
C ILE A 35 4.60 -10.46 16.88
N GLY A 36 5.54 -9.85 16.16
CA GLY A 36 5.37 -8.54 15.53
C GLY A 36 5.30 -8.64 14.02
N CYS A 37 4.43 -7.84 13.38
CA CYS A 37 4.28 -7.84 11.91
C CYS A 37 5.23 -6.86 11.20
N SER A 38 5.85 -5.94 11.93
CA SER A 38 6.91 -5.04 11.47
C SER A 38 7.70 -4.52 12.65
N THR A 39 8.91 -4.03 12.40
CA THR A 39 9.77 -3.47 13.45
C THR A 39 9.08 -2.32 14.18
N LYS A 40 8.52 -1.34 13.43
CA LYS A 40 7.79 -0.20 14.02
C LYS A 40 6.57 -0.62 14.84
N ALA A 41 5.80 -1.60 14.37
CA ALA A 41 4.64 -2.11 15.10
C ALA A 41 5.07 -2.80 16.40
N SER A 42 6.16 -3.56 16.37
CA SER A 42 6.72 -4.24 17.54
C SER A 42 7.22 -3.24 18.58
N GLU A 43 7.97 -2.24 18.19
CA GLU A 43 8.47 -1.17 19.08
C GLU A 43 7.35 -0.38 19.73
N TRP A 44 6.24 -0.19 19.01
CA TRP A 44 5.05 0.46 19.55
C TRP A 44 4.30 -0.44 20.54
N MET A 45 4.14 -1.73 20.20
CA MET A 45 3.32 -2.69 20.95
C MET A 45 4.07 -3.24 22.17
N PHE A 46 5.33 -3.65 22.02
CA PHE A 46 6.08 -4.40 23.02
C PHE A 46 7.14 -3.55 23.75
N PRO A 47 7.40 -3.79 25.05
CA PRO A 47 8.59 -3.29 25.71
C PRO A 47 9.87 -3.82 25.06
N ARG A 48 10.96 -3.07 25.12
CA ARG A 48 12.24 -3.47 24.53
C ARG A 48 12.71 -4.85 25.01
N LYS A 49 12.56 -5.13 26.31
CA LYS A 49 12.90 -6.45 26.89
C LYS A 49 12.17 -7.64 26.25
N CYS A 50 10.97 -7.44 25.72
CA CYS A 50 10.23 -8.48 24.99
C CYS A 50 10.77 -8.66 23.59
N ILE A 51 11.13 -7.57 22.91
CA ILE A 51 11.70 -7.59 21.55
C ILE A 51 13.10 -8.22 21.56
N ASP A 52 13.88 -7.99 22.61
CA ASP A 52 15.25 -8.50 22.75
C ASP A 52 15.28 -9.93 23.36
N SER A 53 14.11 -10.58 23.59
CA SER A 53 14.02 -11.94 24.11
C SER A 53 14.03 -13.00 23.00
N ASP A 54 14.46 -14.22 23.35
CA ASP A 54 14.42 -15.40 22.46
C ASP A 54 12.99 -15.82 22.10
N SER A 55 11.99 -15.31 22.82
CA SER A 55 10.56 -15.55 22.58
C SER A 55 9.94 -14.54 21.61
N TYR A 56 10.73 -13.62 21.04
CA TYR A 56 10.24 -12.65 20.05
C TYR A 56 10.48 -13.13 18.62
N TYR A 57 9.44 -13.04 17.81
CA TYR A 57 9.48 -13.39 16.39
C TYR A 57 8.97 -12.24 15.55
N LEU A 58 9.77 -11.80 14.56
CA LEU A 58 9.30 -10.92 13.51
C LEU A 58 8.68 -11.78 12.40
N LEU A 59 7.38 -11.58 12.18
CA LEU A 59 6.60 -12.28 11.17
C LEU A 59 5.86 -11.26 10.34
N HIS A 60 6.39 -10.95 9.18
CA HIS A 60 5.77 -9.98 8.27
C HIS A 60 4.39 -10.45 7.81
N ASN A 61 3.48 -9.50 7.60
CA ASN A 61 2.28 -9.75 6.82
C ASN A 61 2.71 -10.17 5.41
N ALA A 62 2.31 -11.36 5.00
CA ALA A 62 2.78 -11.98 3.78
C ALA A 62 1.66 -12.14 2.75
N ILE A 63 2.03 -12.30 1.48
CA ILE A 63 1.12 -12.53 0.37
C ILE A 63 1.35 -13.92 -0.22
N ASP A 64 0.36 -14.46 -0.91
CA ASP A 64 0.51 -15.69 -1.70
C ASP A 64 1.18 -15.35 -3.03
N LEU A 65 2.50 -15.54 -3.09
CA LEU A 65 3.30 -15.16 -4.26
C LEU A 65 2.92 -15.90 -5.54
N ASP A 66 2.29 -17.07 -5.46
CA ASP A 66 1.87 -17.86 -6.62
C ASP A 66 0.71 -17.16 -7.38
N LEU A 67 -0.02 -16.27 -6.73
CA LEU A 67 -1.08 -15.47 -7.35
C LEU A 67 -0.54 -14.30 -8.20
N TYR A 68 0.71 -13.90 -7.99
CA TYR A 68 1.29 -12.68 -8.59
C TYR A 68 2.18 -13.01 -9.80
N ASP A 69 1.68 -13.86 -10.69
CA ASP A 69 2.32 -14.12 -11.98
C ASP A 69 1.89 -13.09 -13.03
N ARG A 70 2.86 -12.54 -13.77
CA ARG A 70 2.58 -11.51 -14.78
C ARG A 70 1.93 -12.11 -16.00
N ASN A 71 0.71 -11.66 -16.32
CA ASN A 71 -0.04 -12.08 -17.49
C ASN A 71 -0.45 -10.88 -18.36
N ILE A 72 0.34 -10.62 -19.39
CA ILE A 72 0.16 -9.46 -20.28
C ILE A 72 -1.20 -9.56 -21.02
N ASN A 73 -1.63 -10.76 -21.42
CA ASN A 73 -2.89 -10.92 -22.14
C ASN A 73 -4.09 -10.53 -21.26
N LEU A 74 -4.08 -10.96 -20.00
CA LEU A 74 -5.10 -10.56 -19.04
C LEU A 74 -5.13 -9.04 -18.84
N GLY A 75 -3.97 -8.40 -18.77
CA GLY A 75 -3.88 -6.94 -18.73
C GLY A 75 -4.50 -6.25 -19.95
N LEU A 76 -4.28 -6.78 -21.14
CA LEU A 76 -4.89 -6.28 -22.37
C LEU A 76 -6.41 -6.47 -22.40
N GLU A 77 -6.91 -7.60 -21.91
CA GLU A 77 -8.36 -7.84 -21.79
C GLU A 77 -9.02 -6.84 -20.83
N VAL A 78 -8.38 -6.55 -19.68
CA VAL A 78 -8.87 -5.54 -18.74
C VAL A 78 -8.87 -4.16 -19.42
N ARG A 79 -7.80 -3.76 -20.10
CA ARG A 79 -7.76 -2.48 -20.85
C ARG A 79 -8.88 -2.37 -21.87
N GLN A 80 -9.15 -3.46 -22.61
CA GLN A 80 -10.22 -3.50 -23.61
C GLN A 80 -11.61 -3.29 -23.00
N LYS A 81 -11.89 -3.88 -21.82
CA LYS A 81 -13.16 -3.68 -21.09
C LYS A 81 -13.45 -2.20 -20.80
N PHE A 82 -12.41 -1.39 -20.63
CA PHE A 82 -12.52 0.05 -20.34
C PHE A 82 -12.17 0.95 -21.53
N ASN A 83 -12.08 0.40 -22.75
CA ASN A 83 -11.72 1.11 -23.98
C ASN A 83 -10.40 1.88 -23.87
N ILE A 84 -9.41 1.33 -23.17
CA ILE A 84 -8.09 1.94 -23.00
C ILE A 84 -7.17 1.48 -24.11
N PRO A 85 -6.53 2.41 -24.86
CA PRO A 85 -5.54 2.06 -25.87
C PRO A 85 -4.39 1.23 -25.31
N LYS A 86 -3.83 0.32 -26.12
CA LYS A 86 -2.74 -0.57 -25.70
C LYS A 86 -1.47 0.19 -25.30
N ASP A 87 -1.23 1.29 -25.96
CA ASP A 87 -0.08 2.19 -25.77
C ASP A 87 -0.31 3.31 -24.72
N ALA A 88 -1.51 3.36 -24.14
CA ALA A 88 -1.81 4.32 -23.09
C ALA A 88 -1.07 3.99 -21.79
N LEU A 89 -0.64 5.03 -21.08
CA LEU A 89 -0.15 4.91 -19.71
C LEU A 89 -1.33 4.68 -18.75
N VAL A 90 -1.29 3.61 -17.97
CA VAL A 90 -2.26 3.34 -16.91
C VAL A 90 -1.60 3.49 -15.55
N VAL A 91 -1.96 4.55 -14.83
CA VAL A 91 -1.57 4.76 -13.43
C VAL A 91 -2.62 4.12 -12.53
N GLY A 92 -2.21 3.38 -11.49
CA GLY A 92 -3.13 2.71 -10.58
C GLY A 92 -2.99 3.16 -9.14
N HIS A 93 -4.11 3.21 -8.43
CA HIS A 93 -4.16 3.29 -6.97
C HIS A 93 -5.19 2.31 -6.43
N ILE A 94 -4.81 1.53 -5.43
CA ILE A 94 -5.68 0.58 -4.75
C ILE A 94 -5.72 0.93 -3.26
N GLY A 95 -6.90 1.30 -2.78
CA GLY A 95 -7.04 1.63 -1.38
C GLY A 95 -8.43 2.15 -1.02
N ARG A 96 -8.75 2.11 0.28
CA ARG A 96 -10.00 2.66 0.79
C ARG A 96 -10.01 4.19 0.62
N PHE A 97 -11.11 4.77 0.16
CA PHE A 97 -11.27 6.22 0.04
C PHE A 97 -11.41 6.87 1.42
N THR A 98 -10.27 7.06 2.07
CA THR A 98 -10.13 7.70 3.39
C THR A 98 -9.10 8.83 3.32
N PRO A 99 -9.14 9.81 4.25
CA PRO A 99 -8.16 10.91 4.26
C PRO A 99 -6.71 10.43 4.27
N VAL A 100 -6.42 9.30 4.93
CA VAL A 100 -5.06 8.74 5.03
C VAL A 100 -4.48 8.34 3.67
N LYS A 101 -5.32 7.90 2.73
CA LYS A 101 -4.89 7.48 1.37
C LYS A 101 -4.63 8.64 0.41
N ASN A 102 -5.00 9.87 0.82
CA ASN A 102 -4.65 11.12 0.15
C ASN A 102 -5.08 11.19 -1.34
N HIS A 103 -6.31 10.77 -1.63
CA HIS A 103 -6.82 10.74 -3.01
C HIS A 103 -6.81 12.12 -3.69
N SER A 104 -6.93 13.21 -2.93
CA SER A 104 -6.83 14.56 -3.51
C SER A 104 -5.47 14.77 -4.17
N PHE A 105 -4.39 14.37 -3.51
CA PHE A 105 -3.04 14.47 -4.06
C PHE A 105 -2.82 13.51 -5.26
N ILE A 106 -3.49 12.34 -5.27
CA ILE A 106 -3.50 11.45 -6.45
C ILE A 106 -4.06 12.17 -7.68
N ILE A 107 -5.17 12.92 -7.50
CA ILE A 107 -5.74 13.71 -8.60
C ILE A 107 -4.79 14.81 -9.06
N ASP A 108 -4.11 15.49 -8.12
CA ASP A 108 -3.12 16.51 -8.49
C ASP A 108 -1.93 15.92 -9.24
N ILE A 109 -1.39 14.77 -8.82
CA ILE A 109 -0.36 14.02 -9.56
C ILE A 109 -0.86 13.70 -10.97
N PHE A 110 -2.07 13.16 -11.09
CA PHE A 110 -2.59 12.71 -12.39
C PHE A 110 -2.86 13.86 -13.35
N LYS A 111 -3.24 15.04 -12.86
CA LYS A 111 -3.29 16.27 -13.68
C LYS A 111 -1.93 16.61 -14.28
N GLU A 112 -0.85 16.50 -13.50
CA GLU A 112 0.50 16.74 -14.00
C GLU A 112 0.96 15.64 -14.98
N VAL A 113 0.55 14.39 -14.80
CA VAL A 113 0.78 13.33 -15.78
C VAL A 113 0.09 13.64 -17.10
N LEU A 114 -1.18 14.06 -17.08
CA LEU A 114 -1.94 14.40 -18.29
C LEU A 114 -1.33 15.56 -19.10
N LYS A 115 -0.68 16.53 -18.44
CA LYS A 115 0.06 17.60 -19.14
C LYS A 115 1.23 17.05 -19.95
N GLN A 116 1.90 15.99 -19.47
CA GLN A 116 3.06 15.38 -20.11
C GLN A 116 2.66 14.28 -21.11
N ASN A 117 1.62 13.51 -20.79
CA ASN A 117 1.09 12.46 -21.66
C ASN A 117 -0.45 12.44 -21.61
N PRO A 118 -1.13 13.08 -22.59
CA PRO A 118 -2.60 13.07 -22.67
C PRO A 118 -3.21 11.69 -22.91
N ASN A 119 -2.42 10.70 -23.40
CA ASN A 119 -2.82 9.31 -23.55
C ASN A 119 -2.58 8.53 -22.25
N SER A 120 -3.07 9.06 -21.13
CA SER A 120 -2.95 8.43 -19.80
C SER A 120 -4.32 8.22 -19.19
N TYR A 121 -4.43 7.18 -18.34
CA TYR A 121 -5.63 6.82 -17.59
C TYR A 121 -5.28 6.56 -16.12
N LEU A 122 -6.21 6.85 -15.23
CA LEU A 122 -6.08 6.58 -13.80
C LEU A 122 -7.11 5.54 -13.35
N PHE A 123 -6.65 4.44 -12.80
CA PHE A 123 -7.49 3.44 -12.15
C PHE A 123 -7.53 3.69 -10.64
N LEU A 124 -8.74 3.88 -10.10
CA LEU A 124 -8.99 4.03 -8.66
C LEU A 124 -9.83 2.85 -8.18
N LEU A 125 -9.19 1.92 -7.45
CA LEU A 125 -9.83 0.73 -6.90
C LEU A 125 -10.10 0.92 -5.41
N GLY A 126 -11.31 0.64 -4.98
CA GLY A 126 -11.78 0.74 -3.62
C GLY A 126 -12.99 1.64 -3.47
N ASP A 127 -13.41 1.83 -2.23
CA ASP A 127 -14.55 2.69 -1.87
C ASP A 127 -14.31 3.28 -0.48
N GLY A 128 -15.12 4.26 -0.07
CA GLY A 128 -15.02 4.87 1.24
C GLY A 128 -15.61 6.28 1.33
N VAL A 129 -15.46 6.87 2.51
CA VAL A 129 -16.13 8.15 2.86
C VAL A 129 -15.69 9.35 2.02
N GLU A 130 -14.49 9.31 1.43
CA GLU A 130 -13.96 10.39 0.58
C GLU A 130 -14.38 10.26 -0.90
N ARG A 131 -15.06 9.17 -1.31
CA ARG A 131 -15.33 8.89 -2.74
C ARG A 131 -16.04 10.04 -3.45
N HIS A 132 -17.14 10.54 -2.91
CA HIS A 132 -17.90 11.65 -3.53
C HIS A 132 -17.06 12.93 -3.67
N LYS A 133 -16.17 13.19 -2.70
CA LYS A 133 -15.25 14.32 -2.77
C LYS A 133 -14.25 14.14 -3.92
N VAL A 134 -13.70 12.94 -4.10
CA VAL A 134 -12.73 12.64 -5.17
C VAL A 134 -13.42 12.72 -6.55
N GLU A 135 -14.64 12.17 -6.69
CA GLU A 135 -15.45 12.30 -7.91
C GLU A 135 -15.71 13.77 -8.27
N SER A 136 -15.97 14.62 -7.26
CA SER A 136 -16.14 16.06 -7.47
C SER A 136 -14.85 16.73 -7.93
N LEU A 137 -13.70 16.37 -7.37
CA LEU A 137 -12.37 16.88 -7.81
C LEU A 137 -12.07 16.50 -9.26
N VAL A 138 -12.37 15.27 -9.65
CA VAL A 138 -12.20 14.78 -11.03
C VAL A 138 -13.07 15.57 -12.02
N LYS A 139 -14.33 15.85 -11.66
CA LYS A 139 -15.24 16.68 -12.46
C LYS A 139 -14.75 18.12 -12.59
N LEU A 140 -14.34 18.73 -11.49
CA LEU A 140 -13.80 20.10 -11.47
C LEU A 140 -12.52 20.23 -12.32
N ALA A 141 -11.70 19.19 -12.34
CA ALA A 141 -10.49 19.14 -13.17
C ALA A 141 -10.78 18.84 -14.65
N ALA A 142 -12.03 18.55 -15.04
CA ALA A 142 -12.45 18.17 -16.39
C ALA A 142 -11.69 16.95 -16.97
N ILE A 143 -11.39 15.95 -16.11
CA ILE A 143 -10.64 14.72 -16.48
C ILE A 143 -11.48 13.44 -16.28
N SER A 144 -12.80 13.55 -16.27
CA SER A 144 -13.70 12.43 -15.97
C SER A 144 -13.60 11.28 -16.96
N ASP A 145 -13.22 11.54 -18.20
CA ASP A 145 -13.01 10.55 -19.27
C ASP A 145 -11.68 9.78 -19.11
N LYS A 146 -10.80 10.24 -18.23
CA LYS A 146 -9.47 9.68 -17.96
C LYS A 146 -9.36 8.95 -16.63
N VAL A 147 -10.38 9.04 -15.75
CA VAL A 147 -10.36 8.43 -14.42
C VAL A 147 -11.44 7.36 -14.31
N ILE A 148 -11.02 6.14 -14.06
CA ILE A 148 -11.91 4.99 -13.90
C ILE A 148 -12.04 4.63 -12.43
N PHE A 149 -13.25 4.82 -11.88
CA PHE A 149 -13.60 4.40 -10.53
C PHE A 149 -14.15 2.97 -10.56
N MET A 150 -13.35 2.00 -10.13
CA MET A 150 -13.70 0.59 -10.22
C MET A 150 -14.50 0.07 -9.02
N GLY A 151 -14.59 0.86 -7.92
CA GLY A 151 -15.24 0.41 -6.71
C GLY A 151 -14.53 -0.77 -6.06
N TYR A 152 -15.27 -1.60 -5.39
CA TYR A 152 -14.76 -2.83 -4.78
C TYR A 152 -14.53 -3.89 -5.87
N VAL A 153 -13.31 -4.42 -5.94
CA VAL A 153 -12.92 -5.46 -6.89
C VAL A 153 -12.49 -6.71 -6.10
N ASN A 154 -13.10 -7.87 -6.42
CA ASN A 154 -12.79 -9.13 -5.74
C ASN A 154 -11.41 -9.67 -6.13
N ASN A 155 -11.01 -9.52 -7.38
CA ASN A 155 -9.72 -9.95 -7.89
C ASN A 155 -8.89 -8.73 -8.31
N THR A 156 -8.16 -8.14 -7.35
CA THR A 156 -7.30 -6.99 -7.60
C THR A 156 -6.11 -7.34 -8.50
N VAL A 157 -5.59 -8.57 -8.40
CA VAL A 157 -4.47 -9.04 -9.22
C VAL A 157 -4.79 -8.96 -10.71
N GLU A 158 -6.03 -9.32 -11.10
CA GLU A 158 -6.47 -9.23 -12.49
C GLU A 158 -6.40 -7.78 -13.01
N VAL A 159 -6.90 -6.83 -12.23
CA VAL A 159 -6.88 -5.41 -12.61
C VAL A 159 -5.46 -4.85 -12.61
N MET A 160 -4.64 -5.26 -11.66
CA MET A 160 -3.23 -4.85 -11.59
C MET A 160 -2.45 -5.24 -12.85
N GLN A 161 -2.81 -6.32 -13.55
CA GLN A 161 -2.18 -6.69 -14.83
C GLN A 161 -2.27 -5.59 -15.90
N ALA A 162 -3.31 -4.74 -15.82
CA ALA A 162 -3.52 -3.63 -16.76
C ALA A 162 -2.76 -2.34 -16.41
N ILE A 163 -2.16 -2.28 -15.21
CA ILE A 163 -1.49 -1.10 -14.67
C ILE A 163 -0.01 -1.11 -15.04
N ASP A 164 0.50 0.03 -15.48
CA ASP A 164 1.92 0.22 -15.79
C ASP A 164 2.72 0.69 -14.58
N ILE A 165 2.10 1.49 -13.72
CA ILE A 165 2.73 2.04 -12.51
C ILE A 165 1.69 2.26 -11.40
N MET A 166 2.03 1.85 -10.21
CA MET A 166 1.23 2.09 -9.01
C MET A 166 1.69 3.35 -8.28
N ILE A 167 0.76 4.05 -7.63
CA ILE A 167 1.06 5.17 -6.76
C ILE A 167 0.37 5.01 -5.40
N LEU A 168 1.09 5.30 -4.32
CA LEU A 168 0.59 5.22 -2.95
C LEU A 168 1.07 6.43 -2.12
N PRO A 169 0.52 7.64 -2.36
CA PRO A 169 0.89 8.86 -1.64
C PRO A 169 0.17 8.99 -0.29
N SER A 170 0.09 7.89 0.44
CA SER A 170 -0.59 7.83 1.73
C SER A 170 0.12 8.69 2.77
N LEU A 171 -0.66 9.36 3.64
CA LEU A 171 -0.14 10.17 4.75
C LEU A 171 0.48 9.31 5.86
N PHE A 172 -0.01 8.08 5.99
CA PHE A 172 0.47 7.12 6.98
C PHE A 172 0.04 5.69 6.59
N GLU A 173 0.98 4.74 6.67
CA GLU A 173 0.75 3.30 6.57
C GLU A 173 1.69 2.56 7.51
N GLY A 174 1.24 1.43 8.05
CA GLY A 174 2.10 0.50 8.76
C GLY A 174 3.01 -0.26 7.78
N LEU A 175 2.44 -1.26 7.12
CA LEU A 175 3.07 -1.99 6.02
C LEU A 175 1.98 -2.23 4.94
N PRO A 176 1.91 -1.40 3.90
CA PRO A 176 0.90 -1.55 2.86
C PRO A 176 1.21 -2.75 1.97
N LEU A 177 0.41 -3.81 2.06
CA LEU A 177 0.59 -5.04 1.26
C LEU A 177 0.54 -4.76 -0.24
N ILE A 178 -0.25 -3.78 -0.68
CA ILE A 178 -0.33 -3.39 -2.08
C ILE A 178 1.03 -2.97 -2.67
N ALA A 179 1.94 -2.45 -1.85
CA ALA A 179 3.30 -2.11 -2.31
C ALA A 179 4.15 -3.38 -2.53
N ILE A 180 3.91 -4.43 -1.76
CA ILE A 180 4.56 -5.74 -1.94
C ILE A 180 3.96 -6.45 -3.16
N GLU A 181 2.65 -6.45 -3.28
CA GLU A 181 1.88 -7.02 -4.40
C GLU A 181 2.30 -6.42 -5.75
N SER A 182 2.47 -5.10 -5.80
CA SER A 182 2.95 -4.40 -6.99
C SER A 182 4.33 -4.89 -7.42
N GLN A 183 5.27 -4.95 -6.48
CA GLN A 183 6.64 -5.43 -6.74
C GLN A 183 6.67 -6.91 -7.12
N ALA A 184 5.81 -7.74 -6.53
CA ALA A 184 5.68 -9.16 -6.87
C ALA A 184 5.19 -9.35 -8.32
N LEU A 185 4.29 -8.48 -8.81
CA LEU A 185 3.84 -8.46 -10.20
C LEU A 185 4.85 -7.81 -11.16
N GLY A 186 5.98 -7.32 -10.68
CA GLY A 186 6.93 -6.57 -11.51
C GLY A 186 6.42 -5.20 -11.94
N ILE A 187 5.47 -4.61 -11.21
CA ILE A 187 4.91 -3.27 -11.48
C ILE A 187 5.64 -2.24 -10.64
N PRO A 188 6.26 -1.21 -11.23
CA PRO A 188 6.82 -0.09 -10.48
C PRO A 188 5.79 0.56 -9.56
N ILE A 189 6.24 0.97 -8.38
CA ILE A 189 5.39 1.66 -7.43
C ILE A 189 6.11 2.87 -6.84
N LEU A 190 5.42 4.01 -6.82
CA LEU A 190 5.84 5.20 -6.09
C LEU A 190 5.07 5.26 -4.78
N VAL A 191 5.78 5.42 -3.68
CA VAL A 191 5.21 5.47 -2.34
C VAL A 191 5.64 6.75 -1.63
N SER A 192 4.82 7.21 -0.70
CA SER A 192 5.16 8.35 0.15
C SER A 192 6.34 8.02 1.08
N ASP A 193 7.20 8.98 1.33
CA ASP A 193 8.31 8.90 2.30
C ASP A 193 7.83 8.86 3.77
N THR A 194 6.54 9.13 4.02
CA THR A 194 5.90 9.06 5.34
C THR A 194 5.59 7.63 5.78
N ILE A 195 5.58 6.67 4.85
CA ILE A 195 5.34 5.25 5.17
C ILE A 195 6.65 4.53 5.52
N THR A 196 6.54 3.30 6.03
CA THR A 196 7.74 2.56 6.44
C THR A 196 8.64 2.22 5.25
N GLN A 197 9.96 2.34 5.43
CA GLN A 197 10.94 1.92 4.42
C GLN A 197 10.99 0.39 4.23
N GLU A 198 10.37 -0.38 5.10
CA GLU A 198 10.24 -1.85 4.97
C GLU A 198 9.49 -2.28 3.70
N VAL A 199 8.78 -1.35 3.02
CA VAL A 199 8.11 -1.64 1.74
C VAL A 199 9.06 -1.63 0.53
N VAL A 200 10.27 -1.08 0.67
CA VAL A 200 11.26 -1.00 -0.42
C VAL A 200 12.00 -2.33 -0.51
N LEU A 201 11.42 -3.29 -1.21
CA LEU A 201 11.97 -4.65 -1.32
C LEU A 201 12.85 -4.82 -2.57
N THR A 202 12.58 -4.01 -3.59
CA THR A 202 13.24 -4.05 -4.90
C THR A 202 13.44 -2.63 -5.45
N ASP A 203 14.15 -2.50 -6.57
CA ASP A 203 14.33 -1.24 -7.31
C ASP A 203 13.06 -0.73 -8.01
N LEU A 204 11.98 -1.53 -8.02
CA LEU A 204 10.67 -1.10 -8.50
C LEU A 204 9.98 -0.11 -7.55
N CYS A 205 10.36 -0.07 -6.27
CA CYS A 205 9.76 0.82 -5.28
C CYS A 205 10.60 2.10 -5.11
N THR A 206 9.98 3.24 -5.37
CA THR A 206 10.61 4.57 -5.18
C THR A 206 9.83 5.35 -4.15
N THR A 207 10.53 5.98 -3.21
CA THR A 207 9.94 6.85 -2.18
C THR A 207 10.02 8.32 -2.59
N LEU A 208 8.92 9.07 -2.42
CA LEU A 208 8.84 10.49 -2.76
C LEU A 208 8.11 11.28 -1.65
N PRO A 209 8.47 12.55 -1.43
CA PRO A 209 7.70 13.43 -0.57
C PRO A 209 6.33 13.75 -1.17
N ILE A 210 5.36 14.07 -0.30
CA ILE A 210 3.96 14.34 -0.71
C ILE A 210 3.63 15.83 -0.80
N ASP A 211 4.59 16.65 -1.14
CA ASP A 211 4.49 18.11 -1.24
C ASP A 211 4.52 18.63 -2.69
N ASN A 212 4.97 17.81 -3.65
CA ASN A 212 5.14 18.21 -5.05
C ASN A 212 4.58 17.16 -6.04
N PRO A 213 3.37 17.36 -6.59
CA PRO A 213 2.76 16.44 -7.55
C PRO A 213 3.52 16.38 -8.90
N GLU A 214 4.21 17.45 -9.29
CA GLU A 214 5.01 17.48 -10.52
C GLU A 214 6.18 16.50 -10.45
N GLN A 215 6.82 16.37 -9.27
CA GLN A 215 7.89 15.41 -9.05
C GLN A 215 7.40 13.96 -9.22
N TRP A 216 6.22 13.65 -8.70
CA TRP A 216 5.58 12.34 -8.90
C TRP A 216 5.28 12.07 -10.37
N ALA A 217 4.72 13.04 -11.07
CA ALA A 217 4.43 12.91 -12.49
C ALA A 217 5.70 12.71 -13.32
N HIS A 218 6.76 13.46 -13.04
CA HIS A 218 8.07 13.27 -13.68
C HIS A 218 8.62 11.86 -13.45
N GLU A 219 8.56 11.34 -12.23
CA GLU A 219 9.04 10.00 -11.91
C GLU A 219 8.19 8.92 -12.60
N ILE A 220 6.85 9.08 -12.67
CA ILE A 220 5.96 8.22 -13.44
C ILE A 220 6.40 8.17 -14.91
N MET A 221 6.60 9.32 -15.52
CA MET A 221 7.01 9.42 -16.93
C MET A 221 8.41 8.86 -17.18
N SER A 222 9.31 8.99 -16.22
CA SER A 222 10.67 8.43 -16.30
C SER A 222 10.69 6.91 -16.39
N LYS A 223 9.71 6.24 -15.76
CA LYS A 223 9.56 4.78 -15.72
C LYS A 223 8.70 4.22 -16.85
N PHE A 224 7.79 5.01 -17.40
CA PHE A 224 6.88 4.56 -18.46
C PHE A 224 7.63 4.11 -19.71
N GLY A 225 7.29 2.92 -20.21
CA GLY A 225 7.88 2.32 -21.42
C GLY A 225 9.34 1.86 -21.30
N LYS A 226 9.99 2.04 -20.14
CA LYS A 226 11.40 1.65 -19.93
C LYS A 226 11.59 0.35 -19.16
N ASN A 227 10.58 -0.07 -18.40
CA ASN A 227 10.72 -1.23 -17.54
C ASN A 227 10.60 -2.53 -18.34
N LYS A 228 11.68 -3.32 -18.34
CA LYS A 228 11.58 -4.75 -18.65
C LYS A 228 10.97 -5.44 -17.43
N TYR A 229 10.04 -6.34 -17.66
CA TYR A 229 9.53 -7.19 -16.60
C TYR A 229 10.68 -7.95 -15.94
N ILE A 230 10.76 -7.86 -14.64
CA ILE A 230 11.67 -8.63 -13.78
C ILE A 230 10.81 -9.34 -12.74
N ASP A 231 11.00 -10.65 -12.62
CA ASP A 231 10.33 -11.44 -11.59
C ASP A 231 11.09 -11.33 -10.26
N TYR A 232 10.50 -10.60 -9.32
CA TYR A 232 11.06 -10.40 -7.97
C TYR A 232 10.47 -11.34 -6.92
N ARG A 233 9.60 -12.30 -7.28
CA ARG A 233 8.92 -13.17 -6.30
C ARG A 233 9.91 -13.95 -5.45
N SER A 234 10.98 -14.50 -6.04
CA SER A 234 12.04 -15.18 -5.27
C SER A 234 12.69 -14.26 -4.24
N ARG A 235 13.01 -13.04 -4.63
CA ARG A 235 13.59 -12.03 -3.72
C ARG A 235 12.63 -11.66 -2.59
N ILE A 236 11.36 -11.45 -2.89
CA ILE A 236 10.32 -11.11 -1.92
C ILE A 236 10.09 -12.27 -0.94
N LYS A 237 10.17 -13.53 -1.42
CA LYS A 237 10.13 -14.73 -0.60
C LYS A 237 11.30 -14.82 0.37
N GLU A 238 12.53 -14.59 -0.09
CA GLU A 238 13.74 -14.55 0.74
C GLU A 238 13.64 -13.52 1.87
N LEU A 239 12.98 -12.38 1.60
CA LEU A 239 12.72 -11.32 2.57
C LEU A 239 11.60 -11.65 3.57
N GLY A 240 10.94 -12.82 3.44
CA GLY A 240 9.94 -13.31 4.40
C GLY A 240 8.51 -12.85 4.15
N TYR A 241 8.19 -12.38 2.95
CA TYR A 241 6.84 -11.91 2.58
C TYR A 241 6.00 -12.94 1.81
N ASP A 242 6.41 -14.22 1.82
CA ASP A 242 5.66 -15.35 1.24
C ASP A 242 4.79 -16.01 2.32
N SER A 243 3.49 -16.17 2.03
CA SER A 243 2.52 -16.72 2.99
C SER A 243 2.82 -18.17 3.38
N CYS A 244 3.33 -18.99 2.45
CA CYS A 244 3.70 -20.38 2.73
C CYS A 244 4.88 -20.45 3.71
N VAL A 245 5.85 -19.54 3.58
CA VAL A 245 6.97 -19.42 4.52
C VAL A 245 6.51 -18.92 5.87
N ALA A 246 5.63 -17.91 5.90
CA ALA A 246 5.07 -17.34 7.10
C ALA A 246 4.27 -18.39 7.91
N ILE A 247 3.42 -19.17 7.24
CA ILE A 247 2.64 -20.24 7.86
C ILE A 247 3.55 -21.30 8.52
N LYS A 248 4.57 -21.77 7.81
CA LYS A 248 5.54 -22.74 8.37
C LYS A 248 6.25 -22.19 9.60
N LYS A 249 6.61 -20.91 9.59
CA LYS A 249 7.23 -20.24 10.74
C LYS A 249 6.28 -20.19 11.92
N ILE A 250 5.01 -19.84 11.69
CA ILE A 250 3.97 -19.86 12.73
C ILE A 250 3.81 -21.27 13.32
N GLU A 251 3.69 -22.29 12.47
CA GLU A 251 3.56 -23.67 12.93
C GLU A 251 4.75 -24.12 13.81
N ASN A 252 5.96 -23.73 13.44
CA ASN A 252 7.16 -24.05 14.23
C ASN A 252 7.13 -23.36 15.59
N ILE A 253 6.74 -22.09 15.65
CA ILE A 253 6.56 -21.34 16.90
C ILE A 253 5.58 -22.07 17.82
N TYR A 254 4.40 -22.47 17.31
CA TYR A 254 3.40 -23.19 18.11
C TYR A 254 3.82 -24.60 18.53
N LYS A 255 4.70 -25.26 17.75
CA LYS A 255 5.25 -26.59 18.08
C LYS A 255 6.48 -26.52 19.01
N GLY A 256 6.90 -25.32 19.42
CA GLY A 256 8.12 -25.11 20.22
C GLY A 256 9.39 -25.52 19.50
N LYS A 257 9.39 -25.53 18.14
CA LYS A 257 10.55 -25.82 17.29
C LYS A 257 11.16 -24.50 16.85
N GLN A 258 12.40 -24.27 17.26
CA GLN A 258 13.20 -23.14 16.77
C GLN A 258 13.70 -23.38 15.36
#